data_abbe85a671c9e039653766b296f77cf9
#
_entry.id   abbe85a671c9e039653766b296f77cf9
#
_cell.length_a   1.000
_cell.length_b   1.000
_cell.length_c   1.000
_cell.angle_alpha   90.00
_cell.angle_beta   90.00
_cell.angle_gamma   90.00
#
_symmetry.space_group_name_H-M   'P 1'
#
loop_
_entity.id
_entity.type
_entity.pdbx_description
1 polymer ?
#
loop_
_entity_poly.entity_id
_entity_poly.type
_entity_poly.pdbx_seq_one_letter_code
_entity_poly.pdbx_strand_id
1 'polypeptide(L)'
;ADYLTLGLRENGRNSTARILNFHLARNPEIAFLWNMADNYSNLLNPELSISCPFILTLTLVVEDQVKTHSEANLKYMDLEKKSKTSYAKWFPSVEKEAKEWGELRQRLGSGQSSVVSYFLNITAFCKDNNETALEVEQDILNSFRKNGFELISPRFNHMRNFLTCLPFMAGKGLFKQLKEAGVVQRAESFNVANLMPLVADNPLTPAGLLAPTYRNQLAFIDIFFRGMNNTNYNMAVCGTSGAGKTGLIQPLIRSVLDSGGFAVVFDMGDGYKSLCENMGGVYLDGETLRFNPFANITDIDQSAERVRDQLSVMASPNGNLDEVHEGLLLQAVRASWLAKENRARIDDVVDFLKNASDSEQYAGSPTIRSRLDEMIVLLDQYTANGTYGQYFNSDEPSLRDDAKMVVLELGGLEDRPSLLVAVMFSLIIYIENRMYRTPRNLKKLNVIDEGWRLLDFKNHKVGEFIEKGYRTARRHTGAYITITQNIVDFDSDKASSAARAAWGNSSYKIILRQSAKEFAKYNQLYPDQFQPLQRDMIGKFGAAKDQWFSSFLLQVENHSSWHRLFVDPLSRAMYSSDGPDFEFVQQKRKEGLSIHEAVWQLAWKKSGPEMASLEAWLEEHEKYRSVA
;
A
#
# COMPACT_ATOMS: atom_id res chain seq x y z
N ALA A 1 2.09 -36.77 -30.19
CA ALA A 1 1.36 -35.53 -29.92
C ALA A 1 2.38 -34.43 -29.64
N ASP A 2 2.18 -33.29 -30.23
CA ASP A 2 3.10 -32.13 -30.07
C ASP A 2 2.81 -31.34 -28.79
N TYR A 3 1.77 -31.73 -28.02
CA TYR A 3 1.38 -31.15 -26.74
C TYR A 3 0.51 -32.14 -25.93
N LEU A 4 0.32 -31.82 -24.65
CA LEU A 4 -0.64 -32.49 -23.78
C LEU A 4 -1.85 -31.59 -23.54
N THR A 5 -3.00 -32.22 -23.33
CA THR A 5 -4.23 -31.53 -22.94
C THR A 5 -4.67 -32.00 -21.57
N LEU A 6 -4.96 -31.09 -20.66
CA LEU A 6 -5.52 -31.35 -19.36
C LEU A 6 -7.03 -31.03 -19.42
N GLY A 7 -7.85 -32.06 -19.21
CA GLY A 7 -9.29 -31.86 -19.02
C GLY A 7 -9.58 -31.42 -17.61
N LEU A 8 -10.15 -30.22 -17.48
CA LEU A 8 -10.65 -29.68 -16.21
C LEU A 8 -12.14 -29.90 -16.16
N ARG A 9 -12.63 -30.59 -15.14
CA ARG A 9 -14.07 -30.77 -14.91
C ARG A 9 -14.45 -30.02 -13.64
N GLU A 10 -15.06 -28.87 -13.83
CA GLU A 10 -15.50 -28.02 -12.74
C GLU A 10 -16.99 -27.73 -12.91
N ASN A 11 -17.80 -28.05 -11.90
CA ASN A 11 -19.25 -27.79 -11.84
C ASN A 11 -20.05 -28.21 -13.10
N GLY A 12 -19.67 -29.37 -13.70
CA GLY A 12 -20.35 -29.90 -14.89
C GLY A 12 -19.90 -29.27 -16.23
N ARG A 13 -19.04 -28.27 -16.23
CA ARG A 13 -18.38 -27.76 -17.44
C ARG A 13 -17.06 -28.47 -17.67
N ASN A 14 -16.83 -28.92 -18.90
CA ASN A 14 -15.55 -29.46 -19.32
C ASN A 14 -14.77 -28.30 -19.98
N SER A 15 -13.68 -27.89 -19.38
CA SER A 15 -12.69 -27.01 -19.99
C SER A 15 -11.40 -27.78 -20.28
N THR A 16 -10.67 -27.37 -21.31
CA THR A 16 -9.37 -27.95 -21.65
C THR A 16 -8.29 -26.89 -21.55
N ALA A 17 -7.17 -27.27 -20.93
CA ALA A 17 -5.96 -26.47 -20.93
C ALA A 17 -4.86 -27.22 -21.68
N ARG A 18 -4.09 -26.49 -22.49
CA ARG A 18 -2.90 -27.04 -23.13
C ARG A 18 -1.71 -26.93 -22.19
N ILE A 19 -0.92 -28.02 -22.11
CA ILE A 19 0.29 -28.08 -21.31
C ILE A 19 1.48 -28.04 -22.25
N LEU A 20 2.32 -27.06 -22.06
CA LEU A 20 3.61 -26.89 -22.74
C LEU A 20 4.73 -27.19 -21.75
N ASN A 21 5.75 -27.90 -22.20
CA ASN A 21 6.92 -28.21 -21.39
C ASN A 21 8.18 -27.69 -22.06
N PHE A 22 9.11 -27.20 -21.26
CA PHE A 22 10.41 -26.72 -21.71
C PHE A 22 11.46 -27.18 -20.71
N HIS A 23 12.58 -27.68 -21.20
CA HIS A 23 13.70 -28.04 -20.33
C HIS A 23 14.97 -27.30 -20.74
N LEU A 24 15.83 -27.11 -19.76
CA LEU A 24 17.11 -26.44 -19.95
C LEU A 24 18.05 -27.31 -20.79
N ALA A 25 18.48 -26.77 -21.93
CA ALA A 25 19.46 -27.38 -22.80
C ALA A 25 20.87 -26.86 -22.58
N ARG A 26 20.98 -25.52 -22.30
CA ARG A 26 22.26 -24.88 -22.08
C ARG A 26 22.15 -23.81 -21.00
N ASN A 27 23.14 -23.82 -20.10
CA ASN A 27 23.28 -22.79 -19.07
C ASN A 27 23.87 -21.50 -19.63
N PRO A 28 23.57 -20.34 -19.02
CA PRO A 28 24.33 -19.12 -19.25
C PRO A 28 25.78 -19.26 -18.73
N GLU A 29 26.67 -18.41 -19.19
CA GLU A 29 28.05 -18.37 -18.67
C GLU A 29 28.09 -17.97 -17.20
N ILE A 30 27.16 -17.09 -16.78
CA ILE A 30 27.04 -16.61 -15.41
C ILE A 30 25.57 -16.65 -15.01
N ALA A 31 25.27 -17.25 -13.85
CA ALA A 31 23.96 -17.27 -13.24
C ALA A 31 24.05 -16.91 -11.75
N PHE A 32 23.14 -16.11 -11.29
CA PHE A 32 22.99 -15.76 -9.87
C PHE A 32 21.59 -16.06 -9.38
N LEU A 33 21.47 -16.54 -8.16
CA LEU A 33 20.20 -16.87 -7.54
C LEU A 33 19.18 -15.70 -7.60
N TRP A 34 19.63 -14.49 -7.33
CA TRP A 34 18.77 -13.30 -7.34
C TRP A 34 18.25 -12.92 -8.72
N ASN A 35 18.93 -13.31 -9.80
CA ASN A 35 18.48 -13.04 -11.16
C ASN A 35 17.52 -14.11 -11.71
N MET A 36 17.35 -15.25 -11.02
CA MET A 36 16.46 -16.30 -11.49
C MET A 36 15.02 -15.83 -11.67
N ALA A 37 14.55 -14.94 -10.78
CA ALA A 37 13.21 -14.36 -10.89
C ALA A 37 12.98 -13.57 -12.20
N ASP A 38 14.02 -12.95 -12.75
CA ASP A 38 13.93 -12.16 -13.98
C ASP A 38 13.68 -13.01 -15.23
N ASN A 39 13.90 -14.36 -15.13
CA ASN A 39 13.59 -15.29 -16.21
C ASN A 39 12.10 -15.57 -16.37
N TYR A 40 11.30 -15.35 -15.34
CA TYR A 40 9.85 -15.59 -15.38
C TYR A 40 9.01 -14.36 -15.07
N SER A 41 9.61 -13.32 -14.46
CA SER A 41 8.93 -12.06 -14.23
C SER A 41 9.93 -10.90 -14.13
N ASN A 42 10.01 -10.09 -15.17
CA ASN A 42 10.94 -8.95 -15.21
C ASN A 42 10.28 -7.70 -14.62
N LEU A 43 10.92 -7.10 -13.61
CA LEU A 43 10.38 -5.92 -12.93
C LEU A 43 10.34 -4.67 -13.82
N LEU A 44 11.34 -4.50 -14.69
CA LEU A 44 11.49 -3.29 -15.51
C LEU A 44 10.74 -3.39 -16.84
N ASN A 45 10.53 -4.60 -17.33
CA ASN A 45 9.89 -4.87 -18.62
C ASN A 45 8.84 -5.99 -18.42
N PRO A 46 7.64 -5.67 -17.95
CA PRO A 46 6.58 -6.64 -17.67
C PRO A 46 6.19 -7.50 -18.89
N GLU A 47 6.37 -6.96 -20.10
CA GLU A 47 6.15 -7.66 -21.37
C GLU A 47 7.09 -8.85 -21.59
N LEU A 48 8.17 -8.96 -20.83
CA LEU A 48 9.10 -10.09 -20.84
C LEU A 48 8.80 -11.11 -19.75
N SER A 49 7.65 -11.00 -19.10
CA SER A 49 7.20 -11.96 -18.10
C SER A 49 6.40 -13.08 -18.75
N ILE A 50 6.41 -14.26 -18.14
CA ILE A 50 5.58 -15.39 -18.59
C ILE A 50 4.11 -15.01 -18.34
N SER A 51 3.31 -15.03 -19.39
CA SER A 51 1.92 -14.54 -19.41
C SER A 51 0.87 -15.55 -18.95
N CYS A 52 1.27 -16.77 -18.56
CA CYS A 52 0.38 -17.85 -18.16
C CYS A 52 0.78 -18.49 -16.83
N PRO A 53 -0.10 -19.27 -16.17
CA PRO A 53 0.28 -20.12 -15.05
C PRO A 53 1.35 -21.13 -15.44
N PHE A 54 2.36 -21.31 -14.59
CA PHE A 54 3.44 -22.27 -14.84
C PHE A 54 3.99 -22.89 -13.55
N ILE A 55 4.67 -24.00 -13.69
CA ILE A 55 5.44 -24.68 -12.64
C ILE A 55 6.88 -24.77 -13.11
N LEU A 56 7.80 -24.19 -12.33
CA LEU A 56 9.24 -24.33 -12.53
C LEU A 56 9.77 -25.40 -11.56
N THR A 57 10.38 -26.44 -12.11
CA THR A 57 10.87 -27.58 -11.34
C THR A 57 12.36 -27.77 -11.56
N LEU A 58 13.14 -27.78 -10.46
CA LEU A 58 14.53 -28.21 -10.47
C LEU A 58 14.65 -29.54 -9.73
N THR A 59 14.93 -30.59 -10.46
CA THR A 59 15.24 -31.89 -9.89
C THR A 59 16.75 -32.09 -9.88
N LEU A 60 17.29 -32.48 -8.75
CA LEU A 60 18.73 -32.72 -8.60
C LEU A 60 19.01 -34.05 -7.88
N VAL A 61 20.12 -34.66 -8.21
CA VAL A 61 20.64 -35.88 -7.59
C VAL A 61 22.13 -35.69 -7.33
N VAL A 62 22.52 -35.84 -6.08
CA VAL A 62 23.96 -35.79 -5.70
C VAL A 62 24.62 -37.05 -6.21
N GLU A 63 25.69 -36.92 -6.98
CA GLU A 63 26.44 -38.04 -7.51
C GLU A 63 27.38 -38.66 -6.47
N ASP A 64 27.86 -39.85 -6.71
CA ASP A 64 28.87 -40.51 -5.86
C ASP A 64 30.15 -39.66 -5.84
N GLN A 65 30.48 -39.11 -4.69
CA GLN A 65 31.59 -38.18 -4.53
C GLN A 65 32.95 -38.80 -4.72
N VAL A 66 33.11 -40.10 -4.38
CA VAL A 66 34.36 -40.82 -4.59
C VAL A 66 34.63 -41.01 -6.07
N LYS A 67 33.60 -41.41 -6.80
CA LYS A 67 33.65 -41.58 -8.24
C LYS A 67 33.91 -40.25 -8.95
N THR A 68 33.18 -39.23 -8.63
CA THR A 68 33.32 -37.90 -9.25
C THR A 68 34.67 -37.26 -8.96
N HIS A 69 35.20 -37.39 -7.74
CA HIS A 69 36.55 -36.96 -7.43
C HIS A 69 37.60 -37.71 -8.27
N SER A 70 37.47 -39.04 -8.44
CA SER A 70 38.34 -39.82 -9.29
C SER A 70 38.29 -39.39 -10.76
N GLU A 71 37.08 -39.12 -11.29
CA GLU A 71 36.89 -38.60 -12.64
C GLU A 71 37.54 -37.24 -12.82
N ALA A 72 37.38 -36.32 -11.87
CA ALA A 72 38.00 -34.97 -11.88
C ALA A 72 39.53 -35.07 -11.85
N ASN A 73 40.09 -35.99 -11.05
CA ASN A 73 41.50 -36.20 -10.95
C ASN A 73 42.10 -36.73 -12.30
N LEU A 74 41.46 -37.69 -12.92
CA LEU A 74 41.88 -38.23 -14.22
C LEU A 74 41.81 -37.15 -15.32
N LYS A 75 40.74 -36.36 -15.36
CA LYS A 75 40.59 -35.22 -16.30
C LYS A 75 41.66 -34.18 -16.09
N TYR A 76 41.90 -33.77 -14.85
CA TYR A 76 42.93 -32.83 -14.51
C TYR A 76 44.32 -33.29 -14.99
N MET A 77 44.70 -34.54 -14.68
CA MET A 77 45.99 -35.09 -15.07
C MET A 77 46.16 -35.17 -16.61
N ASP A 78 45.13 -35.50 -17.37
CA ASP A 78 45.16 -35.50 -18.83
C ASP A 78 45.34 -34.09 -19.42
N LEU A 79 44.53 -33.12 -18.92
CA LEU A 79 44.60 -31.71 -19.36
C LEU A 79 45.90 -31.03 -18.94
N GLU A 80 46.41 -31.32 -17.75
CA GLU A 80 47.71 -30.77 -17.29
C GLU A 80 48.86 -31.28 -18.15
N LYS A 81 48.86 -32.55 -18.57
CA LYS A 81 49.84 -33.06 -19.52
C LYS A 81 49.75 -32.35 -20.85
N LYS A 82 48.54 -32.20 -21.41
CA LYS A 82 48.30 -31.51 -22.70
C LYS A 82 48.67 -30.04 -22.65
N SER A 83 48.43 -29.36 -21.55
CA SER A 83 48.77 -27.92 -21.38
C SER A 83 50.27 -27.66 -21.45
N LYS A 84 51.11 -28.62 -21.08
CA LYS A 84 52.54 -28.53 -21.10
C LYS A 84 53.17 -28.93 -22.44
N THR A 85 52.39 -29.27 -23.44
CA THR A 85 52.85 -29.69 -24.79
C THR A 85 52.51 -28.66 -25.85
N SER A 86 53.01 -28.86 -27.08
CA SER A 86 52.65 -28.05 -28.25
C SER A 86 51.15 -28.08 -28.57
N TYR A 87 50.38 -29.00 -27.98
CA TYR A 87 48.94 -29.09 -28.11
C TYR A 87 48.24 -27.80 -27.59
N ALA A 88 48.72 -27.20 -26.50
CA ALA A 88 48.19 -25.97 -25.96
C ALA A 88 48.29 -24.79 -26.94
N LYS A 89 49.28 -24.78 -27.84
CA LYS A 89 49.42 -23.74 -28.88
C LYS A 89 48.29 -23.82 -29.92
N TRP A 90 47.78 -25.00 -30.19
CA TRP A 90 46.67 -25.21 -31.13
C TRP A 90 45.30 -25.11 -30.48
N PHE A 91 45.23 -25.38 -29.17
CA PHE A 91 43.98 -25.36 -28.37
C PHE A 91 44.20 -24.56 -27.08
N PRO A 92 44.12 -23.20 -27.13
CA PRO A 92 44.38 -22.31 -25.99
C PRO A 92 43.43 -22.54 -24.79
N SER A 93 42.24 -23.14 -25.01
CA SER A 93 41.28 -23.48 -23.95
C SER A 93 41.79 -24.51 -22.94
N VAL A 94 42.76 -25.35 -23.35
CA VAL A 94 43.27 -26.46 -22.54
C VAL A 94 43.91 -25.97 -21.22
N GLU A 95 44.59 -24.85 -21.21
CA GLU A 95 45.17 -24.29 -20.00
C GLU A 95 44.08 -23.83 -19.02
N LYS A 96 43.06 -23.18 -19.54
CA LYS A 96 41.90 -22.75 -18.75
C LYS A 96 41.16 -23.96 -18.19
N GLU A 97 40.87 -24.96 -19.02
CA GLU A 97 40.21 -26.19 -18.60
C GLU A 97 41.01 -26.96 -17.55
N ALA A 98 42.35 -27.06 -17.71
CA ALA A 98 43.21 -27.67 -16.70
C ALA A 98 43.12 -26.97 -15.34
N LYS A 99 43.11 -25.65 -15.35
CA LYS A 99 42.94 -24.87 -14.11
C LYS A 99 41.58 -25.12 -13.46
N GLU A 100 40.49 -25.04 -14.23
CA GLU A 100 39.14 -25.27 -13.73
C GLU A 100 38.95 -26.68 -13.14
N TRP A 101 39.45 -27.72 -13.83
CA TRP A 101 39.41 -29.08 -13.31
C TRP A 101 40.30 -29.30 -12.09
N GLY A 102 41.43 -28.58 -12.00
CA GLY A 102 42.30 -28.57 -10.81
C GLY A 102 41.61 -27.97 -9.60
N GLU A 103 40.93 -26.84 -9.77
CA GLU A 103 40.15 -26.19 -8.74
C GLU A 103 38.96 -27.06 -8.26
N LEU A 104 38.20 -27.63 -9.22
CA LEU A 104 37.11 -28.56 -8.91
C LEU A 104 37.61 -29.75 -8.10
N ARG A 105 38.70 -30.40 -8.54
CA ARG A 105 39.31 -31.51 -7.82
C ARG A 105 39.65 -31.13 -6.37
N GLN A 106 40.23 -29.96 -6.15
CA GLN A 106 40.59 -29.50 -4.82
C GLN A 106 39.35 -29.31 -3.94
N ARG A 107 38.30 -28.66 -4.47
CA ARG A 107 37.04 -28.45 -3.74
C ARG A 107 36.32 -29.75 -3.41
N LEU A 108 36.31 -30.71 -4.32
CA LEU A 108 35.77 -32.04 -4.07
C LEU A 108 36.57 -32.81 -3.01
N GLY A 109 37.89 -32.75 -3.09
CA GLY A 109 38.78 -33.41 -2.10
C GLY A 109 38.69 -32.83 -0.71
N SER A 110 38.43 -31.53 -0.57
CA SER A 110 38.23 -30.85 0.72
C SER A 110 36.80 -30.95 1.25
N GLY A 111 35.87 -31.52 0.51
CA GLY A 111 34.44 -31.59 0.88
C GLY A 111 33.71 -30.23 0.84
N GLN A 112 34.30 -29.21 0.23
CA GLN A 112 33.67 -27.89 0.08
C GLN A 112 32.55 -27.87 -0.97
N SER A 113 32.53 -28.82 -1.89
CA SER A 113 31.54 -28.92 -2.95
C SER A 113 31.25 -30.37 -3.32
N SER A 114 30.19 -30.57 -4.08
CA SER A 114 29.75 -31.87 -4.61
C SER A 114 29.35 -31.72 -6.06
N VAL A 115 29.47 -32.78 -6.85
CA VAL A 115 28.88 -32.80 -8.21
C VAL A 115 27.46 -33.29 -8.12
N VAL A 116 26.56 -32.59 -8.81
CA VAL A 116 25.16 -32.96 -8.92
C VAL A 116 24.73 -33.11 -10.38
N SER A 117 23.89 -34.10 -10.63
CA SER A 117 23.12 -34.20 -11.87
C SER A 117 21.79 -33.51 -11.68
N TYR A 118 21.37 -32.68 -12.62
CA TYR A 118 20.14 -31.91 -12.48
C TYR A 118 19.36 -31.79 -13.78
N PHE A 119 18.06 -31.53 -13.60
CA PHE A 119 17.11 -31.32 -14.68
C PHE A 119 16.18 -30.16 -14.30
N LEU A 120 16.23 -29.07 -15.07
CA LEU A 120 15.35 -27.92 -14.92
C LEU A 120 14.27 -27.98 -15.98
N ASN A 121 13.01 -27.96 -15.55
CA ASN A 121 11.84 -28.03 -16.43
C ASN A 121 10.82 -26.94 -16.08
N ILE A 122 10.20 -26.37 -17.10
CA ILE A 122 9.07 -25.44 -16.99
C ILE A 122 7.87 -26.14 -17.61
N THR A 123 6.79 -26.22 -16.87
CA THR A 123 5.49 -26.69 -17.32
C THR A 123 4.50 -25.52 -17.30
N ALA A 124 4.05 -25.08 -18.46
CA ALA A 124 3.14 -23.96 -18.64
C ALA A 124 1.74 -24.43 -19.02
N PHE A 125 0.72 -23.72 -18.54
CA PHE A 125 -0.68 -24.01 -18.77
C PHE A 125 -1.33 -22.84 -19.51
N CYS A 126 -1.86 -23.07 -20.70
CA CYS A 126 -2.51 -22.03 -21.50
C CYS A 126 -3.85 -22.53 -22.05
N LYS A 127 -4.62 -21.61 -22.64
CA LYS A 127 -5.86 -21.97 -23.36
C LYS A 127 -5.55 -22.95 -24.49
N ASP A 128 -6.45 -23.90 -24.73
CA ASP A 128 -6.26 -24.93 -25.76
C ASP A 128 -6.57 -24.39 -27.17
N ASN A 129 -5.73 -23.44 -27.61
CA ASN A 129 -5.70 -22.97 -28.99
C ASN A 129 -4.25 -22.77 -29.46
N ASN A 130 -4.04 -22.74 -30.77
CA ASN A 130 -2.70 -22.66 -31.34
C ASN A 130 -2.05 -21.28 -31.20
N GLU A 131 -2.82 -20.22 -31.28
CA GLU A 131 -2.34 -18.83 -31.20
C GLU A 131 -1.76 -18.55 -29.81
N THR A 132 -2.56 -18.75 -28.75
CA THR A 132 -2.10 -18.58 -27.36
C THR A 132 -0.93 -19.51 -27.03
N ALA A 133 -0.92 -20.74 -27.55
CA ALA A 133 0.18 -21.67 -27.30
C ALA A 133 1.50 -21.19 -27.92
N LEU A 134 1.47 -20.62 -29.12
CA LEU A 134 2.65 -20.04 -29.77
C LEU A 134 3.16 -18.78 -29.06
N GLU A 135 2.23 -17.92 -28.62
CA GLU A 135 2.58 -16.72 -27.83
C GLU A 135 3.29 -17.13 -26.52
N VAL A 136 2.70 -18.04 -25.76
CA VAL A 136 3.28 -18.52 -24.49
C VAL A 136 4.63 -19.22 -24.73
N GLU A 137 4.78 -20.01 -25.80
CA GLU A 137 6.06 -20.61 -26.15
C GLU A 137 7.14 -19.56 -26.41
N GLN A 138 6.81 -18.51 -27.19
CA GLN A 138 7.72 -17.42 -27.48
C GLN A 138 8.07 -16.60 -26.24
N ASP A 139 7.10 -16.29 -25.40
CA ASP A 139 7.32 -15.56 -24.15
C ASP A 139 8.31 -16.30 -23.25
N ILE A 140 8.11 -17.60 -23.06
CA ILE A 140 8.99 -18.42 -22.22
C ILE A 140 10.40 -18.50 -22.80
N LEU A 141 10.54 -18.80 -24.10
CA LEU A 141 11.83 -18.93 -24.75
C LEU A 141 12.59 -17.61 -24.73
N ASN A 142 11.92 -16.49 -25.00
CA ASN A 142 12.53 -15.17 -25.04
C ASN A 142 12.94 -14.67 -23.64
N SER A 143 12.10 -14.89 -22.65
CA SER A 143 12.37 -14.50 -21.26
C SER A 143 13.65 -15.15 -20.73
N PHE A 144 13.84 -16.43 -21.00
CA PHE A 144 15.03 -17.17 -20.58
C PHE A 144 16.26 -16.86 -21.45
N ARG A 145 16.08 -16.74 -22.78
CA ARG A 145 17.16 -16.44 -23.72
C ARG A 145 17.82 -15.09 -23.44
N LYS A 146 17.05 -14.09 -23.00
CA LYS A 146 17.57 -12.77 -22.61
C LYS A 146 18.70 -12.88 -21.57
N ASN A 147 18.60 -13.83 -20.66
CA ASN A 147 19.58 -14.06 -19.60
C ASN A 147 20.57 -15.19 -19.93
N GLY A 148 20.65 -15.58 -21.21
CA GLY A 148 21.60 -16.58 -21.71
C GLY A 148 21.22 -18.05 -21.49
N PHE A 149 20.00 -18.34 -21.01
CA PHE A 149 19.49 -19.70 -20.89
C PHE A 149 18.93 -20.17 -22.22
N GLU A 150 19.27 -21.37 -22.65
CA GLU A 150 18.65 -22.01 -23.80
C GLU A 150 17.69 -23.10 -23.34
N LEU A 151 16.41 -22.89 -23.64
CA LEU A 151 15.35 -23.88 -23.39
C LEU A 151 14.97 -24.60 -24.67
N ILE A 152 14.59 -25.88 -24.54
CA ILE A 152 14.08 -26.71 -25.64
C ILE A 152 12.70 -27.24 -25.28
N SER A 153 11.75 -27.11 -26.23
CA SER A 153 10.47 -27.78 -26.18
C SER A 153 10.65 -29.26 -26.58
N PRO A 154 10.28 -30.22 -25.73
CA PRO A 154 10.53 -31.65 -25.96
C PRO A 154 9.50 -32.24 -26.92
N ARG A 155 9.69 -32.09 -28.24
CA ARG A 155 8.79 -32.71 -29.23
C ARG A 155 8.56 -34.17 -28.92
N PHE A 156 7.30 -34.62 -28.89
CA PHE A 156 6.84 -35.99 -28.57
C PHE A 156 7.06 -36.47 -27.12
N ASN A 157 7.82 -35.77 -26.28
CA ASN A 157 8.17 -36.22 -24.92
C ASN A 157 7.54 -35.32 -23.82
N HIS A 158 6.44 -34.67 -24.11
CA HIS A 158 5.78 -33.75 -23.16
C HIS A 158 5.31 -34.45 -21.87
N MET A 159 4.79 -35.68 -21.96
CA MET A 159 4.36 -36.46 -20.79
C MET A 159 5.52 -36.74 -19.84
N ARG A 160 6.69 -37.13 -20.37
CA ARG A 160 7.88 -37.37 -19.55
C ARG A 160 8.30 -36.13 -18.78
N ASN A 161 8.34 -34.98 -19.45
CA ASN A 161 8.71 -33.70 -18.80
C ASN A 161 7.63 -33.24 -17.82
N PHE A 162 6.35 -33.35 -18.18
CA PHE A 162 5.24 -33.06 -17.28
C PHE A 162 5.30 -33.83 -15.96
N LEU A 163 5.61 -35.12 -16.02
CA LEU A 163 5.71 -35.94 -14.81
C LEU A 163 6.79 -35.49 -13.84
N THR A 164 7.80 -34.71 -14.29
CA THR A 164 8.82 -34.19 -13.40
C THR A 164 8.29 -33.11 -12.45
N CYS A 165 7.18 -32.44 -12.78
CA CYS A 165 6.58 -31.46 -11.92
C CYS A 165 5.73 -32.06 -10.78
N LEU A 166 5.43 -33.36 -10.87
CA LEU A 166 4.69 -34.06 -9.83
C LEU A 166 5.62 -34.50 -8.70
N PRO A 167 5.26 -34.29 -7.43
CA PRO A 167 6.07 -34.68 -6.29
C PRO A 167 6.45 -36.17 -6.33
N PHE A 168 7.71 -36.47 -6.01
CA PHE A 168 8.29 -37.85 -5.90
C PHE A 168 8.39 -38.65 -7.21
N MET A 169 7.85 -38.19 -8.33
CA MET A 169 7.91 -38.96 -9.60
C MET A 169 9.34 -39.14 -10.11
N ALA A 170 10.18 -38.12 -9.94
CA ALA A 170 11.59 -38.22 -10.31
C ALA A 170 12.32 -39.34 -9.55
N GLY A 171 12.03 -39.52 -8.25
CA GLY A 171 12.60 -40.57 -7.42
C GLY A 171 12.15 -42.01 -7.79
N LYS A 172 11.07 -42.18 -8.57
CA LYS A 172 10.53 -43.47 -9.00
C LYS A 172 11.13 -43.96 -10.33
N GLY A 173 12.36 -43.58 -10.67
CA GLY A 173 13.06 -44.04 -11.88
C GLY A 173 12.99 -43.06 -13.06
N LEU A 174 12.14 -42.04 -13.02
CA LEU A 174 12.02 -41.06 -14.10
C LEU A 174 13.34 -40.28 -14.32
N PHE A 175 14.06 -39.96 -13.27
CA PHE A 175 15.35 -39.26 -13.37
C PHE A 175 16.40 -40.10 -14.12
N LYS A 176 16.41 -41.42 -13.91
CA LYS A 176 17.28 -42.34 -14.66
C LYS A 176 16.95 -42.31 -16.15
N GLN A 177 15.66 -42.35 -16.53
CA GLN A 177 15.24 -42.22 -17.93
C GLN A 177 15.63 -40.91 -18.57
N LEU A 178 15.55 -39.78 -17.81
CA LEU A 178 16.02 -38.49 -18.28
C LEU A 178 17.54 -38.47 -18.51
N LYS A 179 18.30 -39.14 -17.63
CA LYS A 179 19.76 -39.25 -17.76
C LYS A 179 20.14 -40.11 -18.98
N GLU A 180 19.45 -41.22 -19.19
CA GLU A 180 19.63 -42.10 -20.37
C GLU A 180 19.25 -41.38 -21.67
N ALA A 181 18.27 -40.50 -21.65
CA ALA A 181 17.88 -39.66 -22.79
C ALA A 181 18.84 -38.46 -23.05
N GLY A 182 19.87 -38.27 -22.23
CA GLY A 182 20.88 -37.23 -22.41
C GLY A 182 20.40 -35.82 -22.14
N VAL A 183 19.27 -35.63 -21.42
CA VAL A 183 18.71 -34.30 -21.13
C VAL A 183 19.06 -33.80 -19.72
N VAL A 184 19.71 -34.61 -18.91
CA VAL A 184 20.23 -34.25 -17.57
C VAL A 184 21.60 -33.61 -17.72
N GLN A 185 21.80 -32.52 -17.01
CA GLN A 185 23.08 -31.81 -16.95
C GLN A 185 23.83 -32.15 -15.67
N ARG A 186 25.13 -31.89 -15.64
CA ARG A 186 26.00 -32.07 -14.47
C ARG A 186 26.72 -30.76 -14.17
N ALA A 187 26.74 -30.38 -12.93
CA ALA A 187 27.53 -29.23 -12.47
C ALA A 187 27.89 -29.39 -10.99
N GLU A 188 28.74 -28.49 -10.53
CA GLU A 188 29.06 -28.33 -9.12
C GLU A 188 27.83 -27.85 -8.34
N SER A 189 27.58 -28.39 -7.15
CA SER A 189 26.40 -28.08 -6.32
C SER A 189 26.21 -26.58 -6.09
N PHE A 190 27.31 -25.85 -5.92
CA PHE A 190 27.31 -24.39 -5.79
C PHE A 190 26.71 -23.69 -7.03
N ASN A 191 27.06 -24.14 -8.22
CA ASN A 191 26.53 -23.57 -9.47
C ASN A 191 25.05 -23.90 -9.65
N VAL A 192 24.63 -25.12 -9.29
CA VAL A 192 23.23 -25.53 -9.40
C VAL A 192 22.35 -24.82 -8.36
N ALA A 193 22.90 -24.47 -7.20
CA ALA A 193 22.18 -23.67 -6.21
C ALA A 193 21.72 -22.30 -6.77
N ASN A 194 22.47 -21.73 -7.70
CA ASN A 194 22.08 -20.49 -8.38
C ASN A 194 20.91 -20.65 -9.37
N LEU A 195 20.55 -21.88 -9.71
CA LEU A 195 19.40 -22.18 -10.57
C LEU A 195 18.12 -22.48 -9.79
N MET A 196 18.18 -22.48 -8.46
CA MET A 196 17.01 -22.79 -7.62
C MET A 196 15.95 -21.69 -7.75
N PRO A 197 14.67 -22.05 -7.99
CA PRO A 197 13.57 -21.09 -8.08
C PRO A 197 13.10 -20.67 -6.67
N LEU A 198 14.02 -20.18 -5.84
CA LEU A 198 13.76 -19.84 -4.44
C LEU A 198 13.46 -18.34 -4.25
N VAL A 199 13.65 -17.54 -5.29
CA VAL A 199 13.39 -16.08 -5.21
C VAL A 199 11.91 -15.84 -5.38
N ALA A 200 11.29 -15.34 -4.33
CA ALA A 200 9.88 -14.95 -4.29
C ALA A 200 9.75 -13.58 -3.64
N ASP A 201 8.69 -12.87 -3.99
CA ASP A 201 8.33 -11.65 -3.30
C ASP A 201 7.72 -11.96 -1.93
N ASN A 202 7.84 -11.03 -1.00
CA ASN A 202 7.25 -11.17 0.32
C ASN A 202 5.72 -11.03 0.22
N PRO A 203 4.91 -11.98 0.73
CA PRO A 203 3.45 -11.87 0.75
C PRO A 203 2.94 -10.80 1.73
N LEU A 204 3.82 -10.16 2.49
CA LEU A 204 3.62 -9.10 3.49
C LEU A 204 2.81 -9.60 4.70
N THR A 205 1.50 -9.64 4.59
CA THR A 205 0.60 -10.00 5.70
C THR A 205 -0.26 -11.21 5.33
N PRO A 206 -0.77 -11.99 6.31
CA PRO A 206 -1.59 -13.19 6.03
C PRO A 206 -2.95 -12.87 5.39
N ALA A 207 -3.47 -11.67 5.61
CA ALA A 207 -4.76 -11.20 5.11
C ALA A 207 -4.75 -9.67 5.02
N GLY A 208 -5.74 -9.08 4.38
CA GLY A 208 -5.89 -7.64 4.23
C GLY A 208 -6.22 -7.26 2.79
N LEU A 209 -5.85 -6.05 2.37
CA LEU A 209 -6.01 -5.62 1.00
C LEU A 209 -5.12 -6.44 0.07
N LEU A 210 -5.72 -7.13 -0.90
CA LEU A 210 -4.98 -7.84 -1.94
C LEU A 210 -4.30 -6.84 -2.88
N ALA A 211 -2.98 -6.89 -2.90
CA ALA A 211 -2.15 -6.05 -3.75
C ALA A 211 -1.03 -6.90 -4.39
N PRO A 212 -1.30 -7.57 -5.52
CA PRO A 212 -0.31 -8.39 -6.20
C PRO A 212 0.99 -7.64 -6.44
N THR A 213 2.10 -8.34 -6.31
CA THR A 213 3.41 -7.77 -6.60
C THR A 213 3.62 -7.58 -8.11
N TYR A 214 4.65 -6.83 -8.48
CA TYR A 214 5.04 -6.69 -9.90
C TYR A 214 5.45 -8.02 -10.56
N ARG A 215 5.77 -9.04 -9.78
CA ARG A 215 6.02 -10.41 -10.24
C ARG A 215 4.77 -11.29 -10.25
N ASN A 216 3.57 -10.69 -10.17
CA ASN A 216 2.28 -11.38 -10.16
C ASN A 216 2.12 -12.40 -9.00
N GLN A 217 2.82 -12.19 -7.90
CA GLN A 217 2.63 -12.98 -6.69
C GLN A 217 1.62 -12.32 -5.76
N LEU A 218 0.87 -13.14 -5.04
CA LEU A 218 -0.13 -12.65 -4.10
C LEU A 218 0.56 -12.02 -2.90
N ALA A 219 0.15 -10.80 -2.57
CA ALA A 219 0.55 -10.11 -1.35
C ALA A 219 -0.65 -9.38 -0.76
N PHE A 220 -0.68 -9.29 0.56
CA PHE A 220 -1.76 -8.65 1.30
C PHE A 220 -1.21 -7.54 2.19
N ILE A 221 -1.96 -6.46 2.34
CA ILE A 221 -1.59 -5.31 3.15
C ILE A 221 -2.62 -5.13 4.27
N ASP A 222 -2.22 -5.43 5.51
CA ASP A 222 -2.91 -5.04 6.74
C ASP A 222 -1.96 -4.19 7.58
N ILE A 223 -2.21 -2.89 7.66
CA ILE A 223 -1.36 -1.96 8.41
C ILE A 223 -1.37 -2.24 9.91
N PHE A 224 -2.38 -2.94 10.43
CA PHE A 224 -2.49 -3.32 11.85
C PHE A 224 -1.78 -4.64 12.18
N PHE A 225 -1.24 -5.33 11.18
CA PHE A 225 -0.44 -6.53 11.40
C PHE A 225 0.92 -6.19 12.01
N ARG A 226 1.29 -6.89 13.09
CA ARG A 226 2.52 -6.60 13.85
C ARG A 226 3.76 -7.36 13.38
N GLY A 227 3.62 -8.24 12.41
CA GLY A 227 4.70 -9.12 11.93
C GLY A 227 5.67 -8.47 10.94
N MET A 228 5.46 -7.20 10.55
CA MET A 228 6.28 -6.49 9.56
C MET A 228 7.42 -5.66 10.20
N ASN A 229 7.73 -5.86 11.47
CA ASN A 229 8.65 -5.05 12.28
C ASN A 229 8.26 -3.57 12.38
N ASN A 230 7.01 -3.24 12.05
CA ASN A 230 6.48 -1.89 12.09
C ASN A 230 6.37 -1.35 13.52
N THR A 231 6.85 -0.13 13.71
CA THR A 231 6.85 0.56 15.01
C THR A 231 5.50 1.19 15.34
N ASN A 232 4.69 1.46 14.33
CA ASN A 232 3.33 2.00 14.42
C ASN A 232 2.48 1.53 13.23
N TYR A 233 1.22 2.00 13.14
CA TYR A 233 0.27 1.66 12.09
C TYR A 233 0.03 2.80 11.10
N ASN A 234 0.73 3.93 11.28
CA ASN A 234 0.52 5.11 10.43
C ASN A 234 1.10 4.88 9.03
N MET A 235 0.48 5.54 8.07
CA MET A 235 0.83 5.45 6.65
C MET A 235 0.90 6.84 6.02
N ALA A 236 1.97 7.10 5.27
CA ALA A 236 2.10 8.26 4.40
C ALA A 236 1.96 7.84 2.94
N VAL A 237 1.12 8.52 2.20
CA VAL A 237 0.81 8.20 0.78
C VAL A 237 1.06 9.43 -0.06
N CYS A 238 1.88 9.31 -1.10
CA CYS A 238 2.09 10.40 -2.04
C CYS A 238 1.95 9.95 -3.50
N GLY A 239 1.36 10.81 -4.33
CA GLY A 239 1.17 10.55 -5.75
C GLY A 239 0.39 11.63 -6.45
N THR A 240 0.74 11.92 -7.72
CA THR A 240 0.05 12.94 -8.52
C THR A 240 -1.45 12.65 -8.68
N SER A 241 -2.20 13.64 -9.12
CA SER A 241 -3.60 13.44 -9.50
C SER A 241 -3.71 12.33 -10.56
N GLY A 242 -4.72 11.46 -10.43
CA GLY A 242 -4.91 10.32 -11.32
C GLY A 242 -3.94 9.15 -11.11
N ALA A 243 -3.06 9.18 -10.10
CA ALA A 243 -2.18 8.05 -9.75
C ALA A 243 -2.93 6.90 -9.05
N GLY A 244 -4.18 7.10 -8.62
CA GLY A 244 -5.00 6.09 -7.96
C GLY A 244 -4.95 6.13 -6.44
N LYS A 245 -4.58 7.26 -5.82
CA LYS A 245 -4.53 7.43 -4.35
C LYS A 245 -5.85 7.03 -3.67
N THR A 246 -6.93 7.69 -4.03
CA THR A 246 -8.26 7.43 -3.44
C THR A 246 -8.70 5.99 -3.66
N GLY A 247 -8.47 5.44 -4.89
CA GLY A 247 -8.76 4.05 -5.22
C GLY A 247 -7.95 3.02 -4.39
N LEU A 248 -6.79 3.39 -3.88
CA LEU A 248 -5.98 2.56 -2.98
C LEU A 248 -6.48 2.65 -1.51
N ILE A 249 -6.88 3.83 -1.08
CA ILE A 249 -7.24 4.06 0.33
C ILE A 249 -8.65 3.56 0.65
N GLN A 250 -9.60 3.67 -0.28
CA GLN A 250 -10.97 3.22 -0.04
C GLN A 250 -11.07 1.72 0.30
N PRO A 251 -10.39 0.79 -0.41
CA PRO A 251 -10.34 -0.62 0.01
C PRO A 251 -9.70 -0.85 1.38
N LEU A 252 -8.70 -0.03 1.77
CA LEU A 252 -8.12 -0.10 3.12
C LEU A 252 -9.14 0.32 4.19
N ILE A 253 -9.88 1.41 3.94
CA ILE A 253 -10.98 1.83 4.83
C ILE A 253 -12.00 0.70 4.97
N ARG A 254 -12.46 0.12 3.85
CA ARG A 254 -13.39 -1.00 3.85
C ARG A 254 -12.88 -2.19 4.67
N SER A 255 -11.62 -2.58 4.49
CA SER A 255 -11.01 -3.66 5.26
C SER A 255 -11.03 -3.41 6.78
N VAL A 256 -10.87 -2.16 7.22
CA VAL A 256 -10.99 -1.79 8.63
C VAL A 256 -12.44 -1.88 9.12
N LEU A 257 -13.40 -1.38 8.35
CA LEU A 257 -14.82 -1.43 8.68
C LEU A 257 -15.33 -2.89 8.75
N ASP A 258 -14.93 -3.72 7.79
CA ASP A 258 -15.27 -5.16 7.73
C ASP A 258 -14.70 -5.93 8.94
N SER A 259 -13.58 -5.49 9.49
CA SER A 259 -13.01 -6.05 10.73
C SER A 259 -13.68 -5.52 12.02
N GLY A 260 -14.78 -4.77 11.90
CA GLY A 260 -15.52 -4.18 13.04
C GLY A 260 -14.92 -2.89 13.56
N GLY A 261 -13.91 -2.31 12.89
CA GLY A 261 -13.31 -1.04 13.22
C GLY A 261 -14.14 0.17 12.83
N PHE A 262 -13.58 1.36 12.99
CA PHE A 262 -14.18 2.59 12.47
C PHE A 262 -13.16 3.46 11.71
N ALA A 263 -13.68 4.31 10.83
CA ALA A 263 -12.88 5.24 10.05
C ALA A 263 -13.44 6.66 10.13
N VAL A 264 -12.54 7.64 10.24
CA VAL A 264 -12.83 9.08 10.07
C VAL A 264 -11.99 9.58 8.91
N VAL A 265 -12.60 10.25 7.95
CA VAL A 265 -11.96 10.75 6.73
C VAL A 265 -12.14 12.25 6.65
N PHE A 266 -11.04 12.97 6.53
CA PHE A 266 -11.01 14.37 6.13
C PHE A 266 -10.84 14.42 4.63
N ASP A 267 -11.83 14.93 3.93
CA ASP A 267 -11.90 14.99 2.47
C ASP A 267 -11.93 16.44 1.99
N MET A 268 -11.44 16.67 0.78
CA MET A 268 -11.41 17.98 0.12
C MET A 268 -11.79 17.79 -1.36
N GLY A 269 -13.03 17.38 -1.63
CA GLY A 269 -13.51 17.22 -3.00
C GLY A 269 -14.37 15.98 -3.27
N ASP A 270 -15.18 15.59 -2.31
CA ASP A 270 -16.18 14.51 -2.43
C ASP A 270 -15.64 13.12 -2.82
N GLY A 271 -14.34 12.88 -2.62
CA GLY A 271 -13.68 11.64 -3.03
C GLY A 271 -14.17 10.39 -2.30
N TYR A 272 -14.72 10.52 -1.10
CA TYR A 272 -15.15 9.41 -0.25
C TYR A 272 -16.67 9.36 -0.01
N LYS A 273 -17.43 10.27 -0.60
CA LYS A 273 -18.89 10.37 -0.39
C LYS A 273 -19.63 9.10 -0.77
N SER A 274 -19.34 8.59 -1.96
CA SER A 274 -19.98 7.37 -2.46
C SER A 274 -19.70 6.17 -1.56
N LEU A 275 -18.46 5.97 -1.14
CA LEU A 275 -18.10 4.92 -0.20
C LEU A 275 -18.84 5.09 1.14
N CYS A 276 -18.87 6.33 1.68
CA CYS A 276 -19.52 6.63 2.95
C CYS A 276 -21.00 6.26 2.92
N GLU A 277 -21.72 6.68 1.89
CA GLU A 277 -23.13 6.37 1.72
C GLU A 277 -23.38 4.86 1.54
N ASN A 278 -22.54 4.17 0.76
CA ASN A 278 -22.64 2.72 0.56
C ASN A 278 -22.40 1.91 1.85
N MET A 279 -21.50 2.38 2.71
CA MET A 279 -21.18 1.72 3.97
C MET A 279 -22.12 2.13 5.12
N GLY A 280 -23.16 2.93 4.84
CA GLY A 280 -24.07 3.44 5.87
C GLY A 280 -23.40 4.40 6.85
N GLY A 281 -22.37 5.10 6.39
CA GLY A 281 -21.62 6.10 7.16
C GLY A 281 -22.34 7.44 7.26
N VAL A 282 -21.74 8.36 8.00
CA VAL A 282 -22.21 9.74 8.19
C VAL A 282 -21.33 10.65 7.33
N TYR A 283 -21.92 11.24 6.31
CA TYR A 283 -21.27 12.26 5.49
C TYR A 283 -21.69 13.65 6.00
N LEU A 284 -20.72 14.48 6.33
CA LEU A 284 -20.92 15.83 6.87
C LEU A 284 -20.18 16.84 5.97
N ASP A 285 -20.96 17.75 5.42
CA ASP A 285 -20.43 18.91 4.70
C ASP A 285 -19.92 19.95 5.72
N GLY A 286 -18.74 20.51 5.47
CA GLY A 286 -18.09 21.49 6.33
C GLY A 286 -19.00 22.69 6.67
N GLU A 287 -19.85 23.12 5.75
CA GLU A 287 -20.80 24.20 5.98
C GLU A 287 -21.94 23.83 6.96
N THR A 288 -22.24 22.55 7.08
CA THR A 288 -23.29 22.03 7.98
C THR A 288 -22.78 21.57 9.34
N LEU A 289 -21.45 21.56 9.54
CA LEU A 289 -20.86 21.15 10.81
C LEU A 289 -21.30 22.05 11.97
N ARG A 290 -21.58 21.41 13.09
CA ARG A 290 -21.99 22.08 14.34
C ARG A 290 -21.18 21.52 15.48
N PHE A 291 -20.59 22.39 16.27
CA PHE A 291 -19.77 22.08 17.43
C PHE A 291 -20.27 22.83 18.66
N ASN A 292 -19.87 22.36 19.82
CA ASN A 292 -19.84 23.12 21.05
C ASN A 292 -18.61 22.66 21.84
N PRO A 293 -17.65 23.55 22.15
CA PRO A 293 -16.44 23.22 22.90
C PRO A 293 -16.72 22.56 24.25
N PHE A 294 -17.89 22.81 24.84
CA PHE A 294 -18.31 22.28 26.14
C PHE A 294 -19.15 21.00 26.06
N ALA A 295 -19.58 20.60 24.86
CA ALA A 295 -20.37 19.38 24.68
C ALA A 295 -19.57 18.12 25.06
N ASN A 296 -20.27 17.16 25.67
CA ASN A 296 -19.71 15.84 26.04
C ASN A 296 -18.55 15.88 27.06
N ILE A 297 -18.37 16.97 27.81
CA ILE A 297 -17.46 17.04 28.94
C ILE A 297 -18.09 16.35 30.13
N THR A 298 -17.38 15.39 30.73
CA THR A 298 -17.78 14.69 31.96
C THR A 298 -17.02 15.21 33.18
N ASP A 299 -15.81 15.71 32.97
CA ASP A 299 -14.92 16.21 34.02
C ASP A 299 -14.17 17.42 33.46
N ILE A 300 -14.45 18.60 34.05
CA ILE A 300 -13.83 19.85 33.60
C ILE A 300 -12.35 19.93 34.00
N ASP A 301 -11.95 19.34 35.11
CA ASP A 301 -10.54 19.41 35.55
C ASP A 301 -9.61 18.70 34.61
N GLN A 302 -10.10 17.64 33.93
CA GLN A 302 -9.37 16.94 32.89
C GLN A 302 -9.50 17.58 31.50
N SER A 303 -10.54 18.39 31.27
CA SER A 303 -10.93 18.88 29.94
C SER A 303 -10.69 20.38 29.74
N ALA A 304 -10.56 21.17 30.81
CA ALA A 304 -10.49 22.63 30.74
C ALA A 304 -9.33 23.14 29.88
N GLU A 305 -8.16 22.52 29.97
CA GLU A 305 -7.00 22.89 29.14
C GLU A 305 -7.26 22.67 27.65
N ARG A 306 -7.96 21.59 27.31
CA ARG A 306 -8.31 21.25 25.93
C ARG A 306 -9.32 22.24 25.35
N VAL A 307 -10.33 22.64 26.12
CA VAL A 307 -11.29 23.69 25.71
C VAL A 307 -10.57 25.03 25.58
N ARG A 308 -9.68 25.39 26.53
CA ARG A 308 -8.82 26.57 26.43
C ARG A 308 -8.01 26.57 25.12
N ASP A 309 -7.38 25.42 24.79
CA ASP A 309 -6.56 25.32 23.58
C ASP A 309 -7.41 25.48 22.32
N GLN A 310 -8.64 24.94 22.32
CA GLN A 310 -9.59 25.14 21.23
C GLN A 310 -9.95 26.62 21.06
N LEU A 311 -10.32 27.28 22.14
CA LEU A 311 -10.63 28.72 22.11
C LEU A 311 -9.40 29.58 21.74
N SER A 312 -8.21 29.19 22.20
CA SER A 312 -6.95 29.82 21.83
C SER A 312 -6.68 29.73 20.31
N VAL A 313 -6.90 28.58 19.72
CA VAL A 313 -6.77 28.38 18.26
C VAL A 313 -7.84 29.17 17.50
N MET A 314 -9.07 29.26 18.01
CA MET A 314 -10.15 30.04 17.43
C MET A 314 -9.85 31.52 17.47
N ALA A 315 -9.39 32.04 18.61
CA ALA A 315 -9.03 33.45 18.77
C ALA A 315 -7.81 33.83 17.94
N SER A 316 -6.82 32.97 17.86
CA SER A 316 -5.59 33.22 17.10
C SER A 316 -5.17 32.00 16.25
N PRO A 317 -5.72 31.86 15.04
CA PRO A 317 -5.37 30.76 14.12
C PRO A 317 -3.87 30.73 13.76
N ASN A 318 -3.15 31.86 13.90
CA ASN A 318 -1.71 31.95 13.65
C ASN A 318 -0.84 31.75 14.92
N GLY A 319 -1.44 31.53 16.09
CA GLY A 319 -0.70 31.24 17.32
C GLY A 319 -0.03 32.41 18.01
N ASN A 320 -0.61 33.63 17.99
CA ASN A 320 -0.01 34.84 18.54
C ASN A 320 -0.40 35.16 20.01
N LEU A 321 -1.12 34.25 20.70
CA LEU A 321 -1.50 34.46 22.10
C LEU A 321 -0.34 34.08 23.04
N ASP A 322 -0.19 34.88 24.12
CA ASP A 322 0.81 34.62 25.16
C ASP A 322 0.21 33.84 26.36
N GLU A 323 1.05 33.47 27.33
CA GLU A 323 0.66 32.74 28.53
C GLU A 323 -0.42 33.43 29.38
N VAL A 324 -0.46 34.77 29.33
CA VAL A 324 -1.48 35.54 30.08
C VAL A 324 -2.85 35.39 29.45
N HIS A 325 -2.93 35.44 28.11
CA HIS A 325 -4.17 35.16 27.37
C HIS A 325 -4.68 33.75 27.68
N GLU A 326 -3.78 32.75 27.69
CA GLU A 326 -4.15 31.36 27.98
C GLU A 326 -4.64 31.19 29.43
N GLY A 327 -4.00 31.87 30.39
CA GLY A 327 -4.44 31.86 31.78
C GLY A 327 -5.83 32.49 31.96
N LEU A 328 -6.11 33.59 31.28
CA LEU A 328 -7.43 34.24 31.31
C LEU A 328 -8.52 33.39 30.62
N LEU A 329 -8.19 32.76 29.48
CA LEU A 329 -9.09 31.80 28.81
C LEU A 329 -9.41 30.60 29.71
N LEU A 330 -8.43 30.06 30.42
CA LEU A 330 -8.65 28.93 31.32
C LEU A 330 -9.60 29.31 32.47
N GLN A 331 -9.46 30.51 33.02
CA GLN A 331 -10.39 31.03 34.05
C GLN A 331 -11.80 31.18 33.48
N ALA A 332 -11.93 31.75 32.27
CA ALA A 332 -13.22 31.91 31.60
C ALA A 332 -13.91 30.56 31.32
N VAL A 333 -13.16 29.56 30.83
CA VAL A 333 -13.65 28.20 30.58
C VAL A 333 -14.21 27.57 31.87
N ARG A 334 -13.45 27.61 32.96
CA ARG A 334 -13.89 27.07 34.26
C ARG A 334 -15.11 27.77 34.81
N ALA A 335 -15.16 29.08 34.72
CA ALA A 335 -16.31 29.89 35.19
C ALA A 335 -17.58 29.57 34.36
N SER A 336 -17.46 29.52 33.04
CA SER A 336 -18.57 29.20 32.14
C SER A 336 -19.11 27.78 32.40
N TRP A 337 -18.22 26.83 32.64
CA TRP A 337 -18.60 25.45 33.01
C TRP A 337 -19.33 25.40 34.36
N LEU A 338 -18.84 26.05 35.40
CA LEU A 338 -19.47 26.12 36.71
C LEU A 338 -20.87 26.69 36.65
N ALA A 339 -21.12 27.63 35.71
CA ALA A 339 -22.42 28.27 35.55
C ALA A 339 -23.45 27.42 34.78
N LYS A 340 -23.01 26.66 33.74
CA LYS A 340 -23.95 26.02 32.79
C LYS A 340 -23.56 24.59 32.38
N GLU A 341 -22.47 24.06 32.89
CA GLU A 341 -21.95 22.70 32.54
C GLU A 341 -21.86 22.49 31.00
N ASN A 342 -22.36 21.39 30.48
CA ASN A 342 -22.38 21.04 29.05
C ASN A 342 -23.22 22.00 28.18
N ARG A 343 -24.02 22.90 28.79
CA ARG A 343 -24.82 23.92 28.09
C ARG A 343 -24.06 25.24 27.94
N ALA A 344 -22.86 25.35 28.51
CA ALA A 344 -22.01 26.49 28.31
C ALA A 344 -21.67 26.68 26.82
N ARG A 345 -21.52 27.92 26.37
CA ARG A 345 -21.23 28.29 24.98
C ARG A 345 -20.10 29.32 24.95
N ILE A 346 -19.65 29.67 23.76
CA ILE A 346 -18.64 30.69 23.57
C ILE A 346 -19.14 32.04 24.08
N ASP A 347 -20.43 32.32 23.94
CA ASP A 347 -21.07 33.53 24.52
C ASP A 347 -20.77 33.66 26.00
N ASP A 348 -20.87 32.58 26.77
CA ASP A 348 -20.62 32.60 28.22
C ASP A 348 -19.15 32.92 28.54
N VAL A 349 -18.23 32.44 27.70
CA VAL A 349 -16.80 32.78 27.81
C VAL A 349 -16.57 34.26 27.54
N VAL A 350 -17.16 34.76 26.46
CA VAL A 350 -17.02 36.18 26.10
C VAL A 350 -17.66 37.09 27.16
N ASP A 351 -18.83 36.72 27.70
CA ASP A 351 -19.49 37.46 28.77
C ASP A 351 -18.65 37.48 30.06
N PHE A 352 -18.00 36.36 30.41
CA PHE A 352 -17.05 36.31 31.51
C PHE A 352 -15.87 37.28 31.28
N LEU A 353 -15.28 37.27 30.07
CA LEU A 353 -14.17 38.17 29.73
C LEU A 353 -14.57 39.66 29.80
N LYS A 354 -15.78 40.01 29.33
CA LYS A 354 -16.34 41.37 29.44
C LYS A 354 -16.48 41.78 30.90
N ASN A 355 -17.11 40.92 31.71
CA ASN A 355 -17.29 41.19 33.15
C ASN A 355 -15.94 41.32 33.89
N ALA A 356 -14.94 40.52 33.48
CA ALA A 356 -13.58 40.61 34.03
C ALA A 356 -12.90 41.91 33.64
N SER A 357 -13.04 42.39 32.39
CA SER A 357 -12.48 43.66 31.92
C SER A 357 -13.07 44.87 32.67
N ASP A 358 -14.36 44.79 32.99
CA ASP A 358 -15.06 45.85 33.73
C ASP A 358 -14.84 45.76 35.26
N SER A 359 -14.26 44.69 35.78
CA SER A 359 -14.09 44.44 37.20
C SER A 359 -13.01 45.35 37.85
N GLU A 360 -13.19 45.67 39.14
CA GLU A 360 -12.17 46.34 39.95
C GLU A 360 -10.90 45.50 40.12
N GLN A 361 -10.98 44.19 39.98
CA GLN A 361 -9.86 43.25 40.11
C GLN A 361 -8.71 43.58 39.14
N TYR A 362 -9.03 43.98 37.92
CA TYR A 362 -8.05 44.32 36.88
C TYR A 362 -7.94 45.81 36.56
N ALA A 363 -8.64 46.65 37.35
CA ALA A 363 -8.66 48.11 37.15
C ALA A 363 -7.27 48.75 37.20
N GLY A 364 -6.36 48.18 38.01
CA GLY A 364 -4.98 48.64 38.15
C GLY A 364 -3.97 48.08 37.11
N SER A 365 -4.41 47.27 36.17
CA SER A 365 -3.53 46.59 35.21
C SER A 365 -3.95 46.84 33.75
N PRO A 366 -3.56 47.98 33.15
CA PRO A 366 -3.91 48.30 31.76
C PRO A 366 -3.54 47.20 30.76
N THR A 367 -2.43 46.51 31.00
CA THR A 367 -1.93 45.40 30.14
C THR A 367 -2.88 44.22 30.16
N ILE A 368 -3.44 43.85 31.32
CA ILE A 368 -4.38 42.71 31.40
C ILE A 368 -5.71 43.08 30.74
N ARG A 369 -6.17 44.32 30.95
CA ARG A 369 -7.38 44.84 30.27
C ARG A 369 -7.24 44.79 28.75
N SER A 370 -6.13 45.27 28.21
CA SER A 370 -5.88 45.20 26.76
C SER A 370 -5.98 43.80 26.23
N ARG A 371 -5.43 42.78 26.94
CA ARG A 371 -5.54 41.36 26.54
C ARG A 371 -6.95 40.79 26.63
N LEU A 372 -7.72 41.19 27.65
CA LEU A 372 -9.14 40.85 27.75
C LEU A 372 -9.93 41.40 26.57
N ASP A 373 -9.74 42.70 26.25
CA ASP A 373 -10.41 43.38 25.15
C ASP A 373 -10.03 42.76 23.79
N GLU A 374 -8.76 42.40 23.58
CA GLU A 374 -8.31 41.69 22.41
C GLU A 374 -9.03 40.33 22.25
N MET A 375 -9.12 39.51 23.32
CA MET A 375 -9.78 38.22 23.28
C MET A 375 -11.29 38.36 23.03
N ILE A 376 -11.93 39.36 23.62
CA ILE A 376 -13.36 39.66 23.39
C ILE A 376 -13.60 39.90 21.89
N VAL A 377 -12.79 40.75 21.26
CA VAL A 377 -12.91 41.03 19.82
C VAL A 377 -12.64 39.82 18.97
N LEU A 378 -11.61 39.01 19.29
CA LEU A 378 -11.22 37.82 18.52
C LEU A 378 -12.24 36.70 18.63
N LEU A 379 -12.86 36.49 19.80
CA LEU A 379 -13.86 35.47 20.02
C LEU A 379 -15.28 35.89 19.62
N ASP A 380 -15.57 37.18 19.52
CA ASP A 380 -16.92 37.67 19.18
C ASP A 380 -17.47 37.11 17.86
N GLN A 381 -16.58 36.87 16.88
CA GLN A 381 -16.97 36.24 15.59
C GLN A 381 -17.52 34.83 15.73
N TYR A 382 -17.25 34.13 16.86
CA TYR A 382 -17.72 32.77 17.14
C TYR A 382 -18.90 32.73 18.13
N THR A 383 -19.30 33.85 18.69
CA THR A 383 -20.54 33.94 19.51
C THR A 383 -21.78 33.69 18.66
N ALA A 384 -22.92 33.42 19.29
CA ALA A 384 -24.16 33.09 18.59
C ALA A 384 -24.56 34.14 17.50
N ASN A 385 -24.24 35.38 17.73
CA ASN A 385 -24.50 36.51 16.81
C ASN A 385 -23.31 36.79 15.86
N GLY A 386 -22.18 36.14 16.04
CA GLY A 386 -20.97 36.34 15.26
C GLY A 386 -21.02 35.64 13.90
N THR A 387 -20.09 35.99 13.01
CA THR A 387 -20.01 35.48 11.63
C THR A 387 -19.93 33.95 11.56
N TYR A 388 -19.25 33.32 12.53
CA TYR A 388 -19.04 31.87 12.61
C TYR A 388 -19.85 31.21 13.73
N GLY A 389 -20.81 31.94 14.35
CA GLY A 389 -21.57 31.46 15.49
C GLY A 389 -22.36 30.18 15.22
N GLN A 390 -22.87 30.01 14.01
CA GLN A 390 -23.61 28.83 13.63
C GLN A 390 -22.79 27.53 13.75
N TYR A 391 -21.46 27.59 13.70
CA TYR A 391 -20.58 26.41 13.74
C TYR A 391 -20.29 25.94 15.17
N PHE A 392 -20.29 26.83 16.17
CA PHE A 392 -19.71 26.53 17.48
C PHE A 392 -20.65 26.66 18.69
N ASN A 393 -21.93 26.96 18.47
CA ASN A 393 -22.91 27.17 19.53
C ASN A 393 -24.10 26.18 19.48
N SER A 394 -23.87 24.95 19.03
CA SER A 394 -24.92 23.96 18.91
C SER A 394 -25.15 23.20 20.22
N ASP A 395 -26.42 22.96 20.58
CA ASP A 395 -26.78 22.08 21.69
C ASP A 395 -26.56 20.59 21.34
N GLU A 396 -26.67 20.25 20.06
CA GLU A 396 -26.41 18.91 19.54
C GLU A 396 -25.29 18.94 18.50
N PRO A 397 -24.07 18.54 18.88
CA PRO A 397 -22.96 18.46 17.92
C PRO A 397 -23.25 17.46 16.80
N SER A 398 -22.83 17.78 15.57
CA SER A 398 -23.03 16.94 14.38
C SER A 398 -22.33 15.59 14.46
N LEU A 399 -21.30 15.47 15.28
CA LEU A 399 -20.47 14.28 15.39
C LEU A 399 -21.00 13.32 16.45
N ARG A 400 -21.31 12.11 16.02
CA ARG A 400 -21.79 11.01 16.88
C ARG A 400 -20.72 9.96 17.11
N ASP A 401 -20.64 9.43 18.31
CA ASP A 401 -19.63 8.41 18.67
C ASP A 401 -19.97 7.00 18.14
N ASP A 402 -21.20 6.75 17.68
CA ASP A 402 -21.70 5.44 17.23
C ASP A 402 -21.47 5.16 15.74
N ALA A 403 -21.18 6.19 14.93
CA ALA A 403 -20.99 6.01 13.49
C ALA A 403 -19.73 5.20 13.18
N LYS A 404 -19.83 4.14 12.36
CA LYS A 404 -18.69 3.32 11.95
C LYS A 404 -17.78 4.04 10.94
N MET A 405 -18.34 4.88 10.08
CA MET A 405 -17.63 5.73 9.14
C MET A 405 -18.15 7.16 9.21
N VAL A 406 -17.23 8.10 9.27
CA VAL A 406 -17.54 9.54 9.21
C VAL A 406 -16.66 10.14 8.14
N VAL A 407 -17.26 10.82 7.18
CA VAL A 407 -16.55 11.61 6.16
C VAL A 407 -16.87 13.08 6.37
N LEU A 408 -15.85 13.89 6.43
CA LEU A 408 -15.89 15.32 6.70
C LEU A 408 -15.40 16.03 5.43
N GLU A 409 -16.31 16.56 4.64
CA GLU A 409 -16.00 17.31 3.44
C GLU A 409 -15.71 18.77 3.82
N LEU A 410 -14.49 19.22 3.62
CA LEU A 410 -13.99 20.51 4.08
C LEU A 410 -13.75 21.51 2.94
N GLY A 411 -13.97 21.12 1.68
CA GLY A 411 -13.74 21.95 0.50
C GLY A 411 -14.50 23.27 0.54
N GLY A 412 -15.73 23.28 1.04
CA GLY A 412 -16.53 24.50 1.22
C GLY A 412 -15.96 25.52 2.21
N LEU A 413 -14.96 25.12 3.02
CA LEU A 413 -14.30 26.01 3.99
C LEU A 413 -12.95 26.55 3.49
N GLU A 414 -12.48 26.17 2.30
CA GLU A 414 -11.15 26.52 1.77
C GLU A 414 -10.92 28.03 1.69
N ASP A 415 -11.95 28.77 1.30
CA ASP A 415 -11.89 30.24 1.20
C ASP A 415 -11.94 30.96 2.55
N ARG A 416 -12.08 30.22 3.68
CA ARG A 416 -12.21 30.75 5.04
C ARG A 416 -11.14 30.14 5.96
N PRO A 417 -9.86 30.45 5.78
CA PRO A 417 -8.77 29.75 6.44
C PRO A 417 -8.83 29.78 7.98
N SER A 418 -9.27 30.89 8.59
CA SER A 418 -9.43 30.96 10.04
C SER A 418 -10.51 30.03 10.58
N LEU A 419 -11.63 29.90 9.86
CA LEU A 419 -12.69 28.96 10.20
C LEU A 419 -12.23 27.54 9.99
N LEU A 420 -11.56 27.26 8.88
CA LEU A 420 -11.02 25.92 8.58
C LEU A 420 -10.08 25.44 9.70
N VAL A 421 -9.17 26.28 10.19
CA VAL A 421 -8.26 25.95 11.31
C VAL A 421 -9.05 25.62 12.58
N ALA A 422 -10.06 26.43 12.92
CA ALA A 422 -10.90 26.24 14.11
C ALA A 422 -11.72 24.94 14.03
N VAL A 423 -12.31 24.66 12.86
CA VAL A 423 -13.05 23.43 12.59
C VAL A 423 -12.13 22.21 12.64
N MET A 424 -10.99 22.28 11.97
CA MET A 424 -10.00 21.20 11.98
C MET A 424 -9.52 20.84 13.38
N PHE A 425 -9.22 21.84 14.20
CA PHE A 425 -8.79 21.61 15.58
C PHE A 425 -9.90 20.95 16.42
N SER A 426 -11.14 21.38 16.22
CA SER A 426 -12.31 20.76 16.87
C SER A 426 -12.49 19.30 16.46
N LEU A 427 -12.28 18.98 15.18
CA LEU A 427 -12.36 17.61 14.63
C LEU A 427 -11.23 16.73 15.16
N ILE A 428 -10.02 17.25 15.27
CA ILE A 428 -8.87 16.54 15.83
C ILE A 428 -9.13 16.20 17.32
N ILE A 429 -9.67 17.13 18.09
CA ILE A 429 -10.09 16.89 19.48
C ILE A 429 -11.15 15.78 19.54
N TYR A 430 -12.13 15.80 18.66
CA TYR A 430 -13.16 14.76 18.58
C TYR A 430 -12.54 13.38 18.31
N ILE A 431 -11.64 13.27 17.33
CA ILE A 431 -10.95 12.02 16.99
C ILE A 431 -10.16 11.48 18.18
N GLU A 432 -9.38 12.33 18.85
CA GLU A 432 -8.64 11.90 20.05
C GLU A 432 -9.59 11.38 21.14
N ASN A 433 -10.64 12.11 21.45
CA ASN A 433 -11.60 11.70 22.46
C ASN A 433 -12.23 10.35 22.11
N ARG A 434 -12.64 10.17 20.86
CA ARG A 434 -13.18 8.93 20.37
C ARG A 434 -12.19 7.77 20.43
N MET A 435 -10.92 8.04 20.05
CA MET A 435 -9.83 7.06 20.11
C MET A 435 -9.60 6.56 21.55
N TYR A 436 -9.64 7.46 22.54
CA TYR A 436 -9.42 7.10 23.95
C TYR A 436 -10.62 6.41 24.61
N ARG A 437 -11.85 6.77 24.24
CA ARG A 437 -13.08 6.22 24.82
C ARG A 437 -13.47 4.84 24.27
N THR A 438 -13.02 4.50 23.05
CA THR A 438 -13.35 3.21 22.42
C THR A 438 -12.38 2.09 22.85
N PRO A 439 -12.83 0.81 22.86
CA PRO A 439 -11.99 -0.31 23.23
C PRO A 439 -10.66 -0.35 22.49
N ARG A 440 -9.58 -0.70 23.19
CA ARG A 440 -8.21 -0.66 22.62
C ARG A 440 -7.96 -1.67 21.51
N ASN A 441 -8.69 -2.78 21.49
CA ASN A 441 -8.58 -3.83 20.48
C ASN A 441 -9.29 -3.49 19.16
N LEU A 442 -10.11 -2.45 19.14
CA LEU A 442 -10.83 -2.01 17.96
C LEU A 442 -9.87 -1.24 17.02
N LYS A 443 -9.85 -1.60 15.73
CA LYS A 443 -9.08 -0.88 14.71
C LYS A 443 -9.69 0.50 14.46
N LYS A 444 -8.87 1.53 14.45
CA LYS A 444 -9.29 2.93 14.30
C LYS A 444 -8.46 3.58 13.21
N LEU A 445 -9.12 4.07 12.16
CA LEU A 445 -8.47 4.66 11.01
C LEU A 445 -8.85 6.12 10.87
N ASN A 446 -7.86 6.99 10.80
CA ASN A 446 -8.03 8.41 10.51
C ASN A 446 -7.32 8.71 9.20
N VAL A 447 -8.06 9.13 8.18
CA VAL A 447 -7.54 9.47 6.86
C VAL A 447 -7.57 10.97 6.68
N ILE A 448 -6.45 11.55 6.28
CA ILE A 448 -6.31 12.98 5.96
C ILE A 448 -5.95 13.05 4.48
N ASP A 449 -6.94 13.28 3.64
CA ASP A 449 -6.70 13.50 2.20
C ASP A 449 -6.36 14.98 1.94
N GLU A 450 -5.58 15.22 0.88
CA GLU A 450 -4.99 16.54 0.59
C GLU A 450 -4.26 17.13 1.81
N GLY A 451 -3.53 16.26 2.54
CA GLY A 451 -2.91 16.59 3.84
C GLY A 451 -2.00 17.81 3.81
N TRP A 452 -1.41 18.17 2.66
CA TRP A 452 -0.60 19.37 2.51
C TRP A 452 -1.40 20.65 2.80
N ARG A 453 -2.70 20.70 2.46
CA ARG A 453 -3.59 21.83 2.77
C ARG A 453 -3.95 21.90 4.25
N LEU A 454 -4.15 20.73 4.86
CA LEU A 454 -4.63 20.58 6.23
C LEU A 454 -3.50 20.56 7.27
N LEU A 455 -2.26 20.31 6.86
CA LEU A 455 -1.09 20.26 7.74
C LEU A 455 -0.22 21.54 7.66
N ASP A 456 -0.42 22.42 6.69
CA ASP A 456 0.34 23.66 6.52
C ASP A 456 -0.18 24.82 7.41
N PHE A 457 -0.64 24.50 8.62
CA PHE A 457 -1.04 25.50 9.58
C PHE A 457 0.18 26.15 10.24
N LYS A 458 0.17 27.48 10.30
CA LYS A 458 1.19 28.26 11.01
C LYS A 458 1.07 28.15 12.54
N ASN A 459 -0.08 27.68 13.04
CA ASN A 459 -0.32 27.55 14.47
C ASN A 459 0.43 26.35 15.05
N HIS A 460 1.38 26.61 15.92
CA HIS A 460 2.24 25.60 16.57
C HIS A 460 1.44 24.56 17.36
N LYS A 461 0.35 24.97 18.04
CA LYS A 461 -0.50 24.06 18.82
C LYS A 461 -1.18 23.00 17.95
N VAL A 462 -1.64 23.38 16.77
CA VAL A 462 -2.25 22.44 15.81
C VAL A 462 -1.21 21.42 15.37
N GLY A 463 0.01 21.86 15.04
CA GLY A 463 1.12 20.99 14.67
C GLY A 463 1.51 20.01 15.78
N GLU A 464 1.67 20.48 17.00
CA GLU A 464 1.99 19.66 18.18
C GLU A 464 0.91 18.60 18.47
N PHE A 465 -0.35 19.01 18.36
CA PHE A 465 -1.47 18.12 18.62
C PHE A 465 -1.53 16.98 17.58
N ILE A 466 -1.33 17.30 16.31
CA ILE A 466 -1.23 16.31 15.23
C ILE A 466 -0.06 15.37 15.50
N GLU A 467 1.13 15.92 15.79
CA GLU A 467 2.33 15.10 16.08
C GLU A 467 2.11 14.16 17.26
N LYS A 468 1.49 14.64 18.33
CA LYS A 468 1.11 13.83 19.50
C LYS A 468 0.15 12.71 19.10
N GLY A 469 -0.86 13.02 18.26
CA GLY A 469 -1.81 12.05 17.74
C GLY A 469 -1.10 10.88 17.03
N TYR A 470 -0.18 11.19 16.10
CA TYR A 470 0.61 10.19 15.36
C TYR A 470 1.44 9.30 16.30
N ARG A 471 2.06 9.86 17.32
CA ARG A 471 2.90 9.12 18.29
C ARG A 471 2.08 8.23 19.24
N THR A 472 0.86 8.63 19.58
CA THR A 472 0.05 7.96 20.61
C THR A 472 -0.97 6.96 20.05
N ALA A 473 -1.39 7.10 18.80
CA ALA A 473 -2.43 6.31 18.16
C ALA A 473 -2.23 4.79 18.31
N ARG A 474 -0.99 4.30 18.15
CA ARG A 474 -0.64 2.88 18.28
C ARG A 474 -1.12 2.26 19.59
N ARG A 475 -1.08 2.99 20.70
CA ARG A 475 -1.50 2.48 22.04
C ARG A 475 -2.98 2.11 22.09
N HIS A 476 -3.76 2.67 21.16
CA HIS A 476 -5.21 2.47 21.06
C HIS A 476 -5.63 1.71 19.81
N THR A 477 -4.68 1.02 19.14
CA THR A 477 -4.89 0.36 17.84
C THR A 477 -5.44 1.36 16.81
N GLY A 478 -4.89 2.57 16.86
CA GLY A 478 -5.19 3.67 15.94
C GLY A 478 -4.11 3.83 14.87
N ALA A 479 -4.52 4.29 13.71
CA ALA A 479 -3.67 4.64 12.58
C ALA A 479 -4.09 5.97 11.96
N TYR A 480 -3.11 6.75 11.52
CA TYR A 480 -3.31 7.90 10.64
C TYR A 480 -2.80 7.56 9.24
N ILE A 481 -3.59 7.84 8.23
CA ILE A 481 -3.17 7.83 6.82
C ILE A 481 -3.19 9.26 6.33
N THR A 482 -2.03 9.79 5.96
CA THR A 482 -1.94 11.12 5.36
C THR A 482 -1.60 10.99 3.88
N ILE A 483 -2.34 11.70 3.05
CA ILE A 483 -2.25 11.63 1.60
C ILE A 483 -1.86 13.00 1.06
N THR A 484 -0.87 13.03 0.16
CA THR A 484 -0.44 14.26 -0.54
C THR A 484 -0.25 14.01 -2.03
N GLN A 485 -0.07 15.08 -2.79
CA GLN A 485 0.15 14.97 -4.24
C GLN A 485 1.60 14.65 -4.60
N ASN A 486 2.55 15.09 -3.78
CA ASN A 486 3.98 14.91 -4.06
C ASN A 486 4.75 14.53 -2.80
N ILE A 487 5.86 13.82 -2.97
CA ILE A 487 6.74 13.47 -1.85
C ILE A 487 7.35 14.73 -1.19
N VAL A 488 7.58 15.79 -1.95
CA VAL A 488 8.12 17.05 -1.43
C VAL A 488 7.20 17.76 -0.43
N ASP A 489 5.92 17.45 -0.45
CA ASP A 489 4.95 18.01 0.51
C ASP A 489 5.17 17.44 1.93
N PHE A 490 5.71 16.22 2.01
CA PHE A 490 6.08 15.59 3.27
C PHE A 490 7.51 15.89 3.70
N ASP A 491 8.44 15.72 2.78
CA ASP A 491 9.86 15.59 3.06
C ASP A 491 10.64 16.60 2.24
N SER A 492 10.59 17.85 2.69
CA SER A 492 11.39 18.96 2.16
C SER A 492 11.58 20.03 3.21
N ASP A 493 12.56 20.91 3.00
CA ASP A 493 12.79 22.06 3.89
C ASP A 493 11.60 23.03 3.95
N LYS A 494 10.72 22.97 2.95
CA LYS A 494 9.52 23.80 2.88
C LYS A 494 8.29 23.13 3.50
N ALA A 495 8.35 21.83 3.76
CA ALA A 495 7.25 21.11 4.39
C ALA A 495 7.03 21.61 5.83
N SER A 496 5.77 21.66 6.26
CA SER A 496 5.42 22.03 7.63
C SER A 496 5.98 21.01 8.65
N SER A 497 6.09 21.41 9.91
CA SER A 497 6.50 20.51 10.99
C SER A 497 5.54 19.32 11.12
N ALA A 498 4.24 19.54 10.95
CA ALA A 498 3.22 18.48 10.99
C ALA A 498 3.35 17.50 9.81
N ALA A 499 3.63 17.98 8.60
CA ALA A 499 3.85 17.13 7.43
C ALA A 499 5.11 16.24 7.60
N ARG A 500 6.23 16.85 8.05
CA ARG A 500 7.44 16.09 8.37
C ARG A 500 7.22 15.08 9.49
N ALA A 501 6.45 15.45 10.52
CA ALA A 501 6.09 14.54 11.60
C ALA A 501 5.21 13.39 11.11
N ALA A 502 4.25 13.63 10.21
CA ALA A 502 3.45 12.60 9.57
C ALA A 502 4.32 11.61 8.79
N TRP A 503 5.27 12.10 7.98
CA TRP A 503 6.22 11.26 7.25
C TRP A 503 7.14 10.47 8.16
N GLY A 504 7.77 11.13 9.15
CA GLY A 504 8.72 10.52 10.08
C GLY A 504 8.07 9.52 11.04
N ASN A 505 6.80 9.71 11.41
CA ASN A 505 6.05 8.82 12.29
C ASN A 505 5.15 7.81 11.53
N SER A 506 5.38 7.60 10.23
CA SER A 506 4.69 6.59 9.44
C SER A 506 5.61 5.42 9.15
N SER A 507 5.29 4.24 9.72
CA SER A 507 5.99 2.98 9.40
C SER A 507 5.72 2.51 7.98
N TYR A 508 4.56 2.86 7.42
CA TYR A 508 4.17 2.52 6.06
C TYR A 508 4.27 3.76 5.18
N LYS A 509 4.98 3.65 4.05
CA LYS A 509 5.08 4.70 3.05
C LYS A 509 4.68 4.14 1.69
N ILE A 510 3.71 4.76 1.04
CA ILE A 510 3.26 4.38 -0.29
C ILE A 510 3.58 5.51 -1.25
N ILE A 511 4.40 5.20 -2.25
CA ILE A 511 4.78 6.12 -3.30
C ILE A 511 4.17 5.63 -4.61
N LEU A 512 3.17 6.37 -5.09
CA LEU A 512 2.57 6.18 -6.41
C LEU A 512 3.32 7.02 -7.45
N ARG A 513 2.76 7.17 -8.66
CA ARG A 513 3.28 8.02 -9.70
C ARG A 513 3.58 9.43 -9.19
N GLN A 514 4.78 9.93 -9.49
CA GLN A 514 5.23 11.28 -9.16
C GLN A 514 5.34 12.16 -10.41
N SER A 515 5.31 13.49 -10.22
CA SER A 515 5.69 14.43 -11.26
C SER A 515 7.17 14.25 -11.60
N ALA A 516 7.51 13.98 -12.87
CA ALA A 516 8.89 13.72 -13.26
C ALA A 516 9.85 14.86 -12.87
N LYS A 517 9.41 16.11 -13.02
CA LYS A 517 10.22 17.30 -12.69
C LYS A 517 10.47 17.42 -11.19
N GLU A 518 9.43 17.26 -10.38
CA GLU A 518 9.53 17.39 -8.92
C GLU A 518 10.27 16.22 -8.31
N PHE A 519 10.03 15.01 -8.81
CA PHE A 519 10.74 13.82 -8.36
C PHE A 519 12.23 13.85 -8.71
N ALA A 520 12.61 14.34 -9.89
CA ALA A 520 14.00 14.55 -10.25
C ALA A 520 14.69 15.56 -9.33
N LYS A 521 14.01 16.67 -9.00
CA LYS A 521 14.51 17.67 -8.05
C LYS A 521 14.65 17.10 -6.64
N TYR A 522 13.66 16.32 -6.18
CA TYR A 522 13.71 15.65 -4.89
C TYR A 522 14.92 14.70 -4.79
N ASN A 523 15.16 13.88 -5.82
CA ASN A 523 16.29 12.96 -5.86
C ASN A 523 17.66 13.66 -5.92
N GLN A 524 17.74 14.90 -6.42
CA GLN A 524 18.96 15.71 -6.36
C GLN A 524 19.23 16.23 -4.93
N LEU A 525 18.19 16.61 -4.20
CA LEU A 525 18.31 17.09 -2.82
C LEU A 525 18.54 15.94 -1.82
N TYR A 526 17.94 14.79 -2.07
CA TYR A 526 17.99 13.61 -1.19
C TYR A 526 18.45 12.36 -1.96
N PRO A 527 19.74 12.30 -2.37
CA PRO A 527 20.25 11.24 -3.25
C PRO A 527 20.22 9.85 -2.64
N ASP A 528 20.21 9.74 -1.31
CA ASP A 528 20.26 8.45 -0.59
C ASP A 528 18.87 7.92 -0.21
N GLN A 529 17.79 8.68 -0.47
CA GLN A 529 16.43 8.29 -0.08
C GLN A 529 15.92 7.09 -0.88
N PHE A 530 16.24 7.03 -2.16
CA PHE A 530 15.85 5.93 -3.05
C PHE A 530 17.07 5.34 -3.76
N GLN A 531 17.12 4.02 -3.83
CA GLN A 531 18.11 3.34 -4.65
C GLN A 531 17.87 3.58 -6.15
N PRO A 532 18.88 3.44 -7.03
CA PRO A 532 18.72 3.68 -8.47
C PRO A 532 17.54 2.92 -9.08
N LEU A 533 17.38 1.63 -8.76
CA LEU A 533 16.24 0.81 -9.24
C LEU A 533 14.90 1.39 -8.79
N GLN A 534 14.81 1.87 -7.55
CA GLN A 534 13.57 2.46 -7.04
C GLN A 534 13.20 3.74 -7.80
N ARG A 535 14.18 4.59 -8.11
CA ARG A 535 13.95 5.82 -8.90
C ARG A 535 13.45 5.48 -10.30
N ASP A 536 14.06 4.50 -10.96
CA ASP A 536 13.68 4.08 -12.32
C ASP A 536 12.26 3.50 -12.34
N MET A 537 11.91 2.69 -11.35
CA MET A 537 10.58 2.09 -11.24
C MET A 537 9.50 3.15 -10.98
N ILE A 538 9.70 4.04 -10.00
CA ILE A 538 8.73 5.13 -9.71
C ILE A 538 8.56 6.02 -10.94
N GLY A 539 9.65 6.33 -11.66
CA GLY A 539 9.63 7.12 -12.89
C GLY A 539 8.81 6.48 -14.03
N LYS A 540 8.62 5.16 -14.01
CA LYS A 540 7.86 4.40 -15.02
C LYS A 540 6.39 4.18 -14.65
N PHE A 541 5.95 4.57 -13.45
CA PHE A 541 4.54 4.42 -13.06
C PHE A 541 3.63 5.26 -13.96
N GLY A 542 2.67 4.61 -14.61
CA GLY A 542 1.64 5.25 -15.41
C GLY A 542 0.49 5.80 -14.57
N ALA A 543 -0.42 6.54 -15.20
CA ALA A 543 -1.66 6.95 -14.55
C ALA A 543 -2.61 5.74 -14.44
N ALA A 544 -3.29 5.60 -13.30
CA ALA A 544 -4.18 4.49 -13.04
C ALA A 544 -5.32 4.35 -14.08
N LYS A 545 -5.83 5.49 -14.56
CA LYS A 545 -6.87 5.53 -15.61
C LYS A 545 -6.42 4.96 -16.96
N ASP A 546 -5.11 5.03 -17.26
CA ASP A 546 -4.56 4.59 -18.54
C ASP A 546 -4.14 3.11 -18.48
N GLN A 547 -3.92 2.57 -17.27
CA GLN A 547 -3.40 1.22 -17.03
C GLN A 547 -4.41 0.27 -16.37
N TRP A 548 -5.60 0.75 -15.98
CA TRP A 548 -6.64 0.04 -15.23
C TRP A 548 -6.17 -0.60 -13.90
N PHE A 549 -5.01 -0.23 -13.42
CA PHE A 549 -4.46 -0.55 -12.09
C PHE A 549 -3.60 0.61 -11.57
N SER A 550 -3.44 0.67 -10.26
CA SER A 550 -2.54 1.63 -9.62
C SER A 550 -1.21 0.96 -9.29
N SER A 551 -0.11 1.56 -9.75
CA SER A 551 1.24 1.10 -9.43
C SER A 551 1.80 1.85 -8.25
N PHE A 552 2.41 1.14 -7.29
CA PHE A 552 3.03 1.79 -6.14
C PHE A 552 4.21 1.02 -5.57
N LEU A 553 5.14 1.76 -4.98
CA LEU A 553 6.15 1.26 -4.07
C LEU A 553 5.58 1.31 -2.65
N LEU A 554 5.60 0.18 -1.95
CA LEU A 554 5.36 0.11 -0.52
C LEU A 554 6.71 0.00 0.20
N GLN A 555 6.94 0.89 1.16
CA GLN A 555 8.06 0.80 2.10
C GLN A 555 7.51 0.59 3.51
N VAL A 556 8.04 -0.41 4.20
CA VAL A 556 7.74 -0.69 5.61
C VAL A 556 9.07 -0.86 6.32
N GLU A 557 9.47 0.13 7.12
CA GLU A 557 10.80 0.19 7.74
C GLU A 557 11.91 -0.02 6.69
N ASN A 558 12.67 -1.08 6.78
CA ASN A 558 13.77 -1.41 5.85
C ASN A 558 13.34 -2.29 4.66
N HIS A 559 12.04 -2.65 4.57
CA HIS A 559 11.54 -3.48 3.50
C HIS A 559 10.86 -2.63 2.43
N SER A 560 11.16 -2.91 1.15
CA SER A 560 10.53 -2.26 0.01
C SER A 560 9.98 -3.31 -0.95
N SER A 561 8.77 -3.12 -1.43
CA SER A 561 8.12 -4.01 -2.39
C SER A 561 7.26 -3.24 -3.39
N TRP A 562 7.07 -3.84 -4.57
CA TRP A 562 6.40 -3.25 -5.72
C TRP A 562 5.06 -3.92 -5.94
N HIS A 563 4.01 -3.14 -6.07
CA HIS A 563 2.65 -3.64 -6.10
C HIS A 563 1.83 -3.00 -7.21
N ARG A 564 0.81 -3.75 -7.65
CA ARG A 564 -0.28 -3.28 -8.50
C ARG A 564 -1.58 -3.48 -7.75
N LEU A 565 -2.39 -2.44 -7.66
CA LEU A 565 -3.74 -2.57 -7.16
C LEU A 565 -4.70 -2.72 -8.33
N PHE A 566 -5.40 -3.83 -8.35
CA PHE A 566 -6.51 -4.07 -9.26
C PHE A 566 -7.81 -3.92 -8.48
N VAL A 567 -8.72 -3.14 -9.02
CA VAL A 567 -10.03 -2.93 -8.40
C VAL A 567 -11.08 -3.54 -9.31
N ASP A 568 -11.94 -4.40 -8.77
CA ASP A 568 -13.02 -5.02 -9.53
C ASP A 568 -14.02 -3.97 -10.07
N PRO A 569 -14.84 -4.31 -11.08
CA PRO A 569 -15.74 -3.34 -11.73
C PRO A 569 -16.75 -2.72 -10.79
N LEU A 570 -17.30 -3.48 -9.84
CA LEU A 570 -18.29 -3.00 -8.89
C LEU A 570 -17.66 -2.04 -7.89
N SER A 571 -16.50 -2.40 -7.34
CA SER A 571 -15.72 -1.54 -6.45
C SER A 571 -15.25 -0.27 -7.17
N ARG A 572 -14.86 -0.34 -8.46
CA ARG A 572 -14.51 0.85 -9.26
C ARG A 572 -15.70 1.81 -9.40
N ALA A 573 -16.90 1.29 -9.64
CA ALA A 573 -18.10 2.10 -9.70
C ALA A 573 -18.44 2.73 -8.33
N MET A 574 -18.30 1.96 -7.26
CA MET A 574 -18.54 2.43 -5.88
C MET A 574 -17.54 3.52 -5.44
N TYR A 575 -16.28 3.42 -5.88
CA TYR A 575 -15.20 4.33 -5.50
C TYR A 575 -15.06 5.54 -6.45
N SER A 576 -15.87 5.61 -7.51
CA SER A 576 -15.77 6.67 -8.50
C SER A 576 -16.12 8.03 -7.90
N SER A 577 -15.21 8.99 -8.06
CA SER A 577 -15.40 10.41 -7.74
C SER A 577 -15.66 11.26 -8.99
N ASP A 578 -15.82 10.63 -10.17
CA ASP A 578 -16.12 11.34 -11.41
C ASP A 578 -17.52 11.97 -11.36
N GLY A 579 -17.64 13.26 -11.71
CA GLY A 579 -18.90 13.99 -11.71
C GLY A 579 -20.02 13.29 -12.49
N PRO A 580 -19.80 12.83 -13.74
CA PRO A 580 -20.79 12.09 -14.52
C PRO A 580 -21.28 10.79 -13.86
N ASP A 581 -20.39 10.08 -13.15
CA ASP A 581 -20.73 8.85 -12.44
C ASP A 581 -21.60 9.17 -11.21
N PHE A 582 -21.21 10.20 -10.48
CA PHE A 582 -21.97 10.68 -9.32
C PHE A 582 -23.38 11.12 -9.73
N GLU A 583 -23.51 11.93 -10.79
CA GLU A 583 -24.80 12.37 -11.32
C GLU A 583 -25.66 11.17 -11.75
N PHE A 584 -25.07 10.17 -12.41
CA PHE A 584 -25.78 8.95 -12.81
C PHE A 584 -26.35 8.22 -11.59
N VAL A 585 -25.56 8.01 -10.55
CA VAL A 585 -26.01 7.36 -9.31
C VAL A 585 -27.12 8.16 -8.65
N GLN A 586 -26.98 9.50 -8.55
CA GLN A 586 -28.00 10.36 -7.96
C GLN A 586 -29.31 10.35 -8.77
N GLN A 587 -29.23 10.32 -10.11
CA GLN A 587 -30.41 10.21 -10.96
C GLN A 587 -31.12 8.87 -10.72
N LYS A 588 -30.39 7.76 -10.64
CA LYS A 588 -30.98 6.44 -10.39
C LYS A 588 -31.63 6.34 -9.00
N ARG A 589 -31.04 6.98 -8.00
CA ARG A 589 -31.65 7.11 -6.66
C ARG A 589 -32.97 7.91 -6.70
N LYS A 590 -33.05 8.99 -7.50
CA LYS A 590 -34.30 9.75 -7.71
C LYS A 590 -35.38 8.92 -8.43
N GLU A 591 -34.97 7.95 -9.25
CA GLU A 591 -35.85 6.97 -9.91
C GLU A 591 -36.35 5.89 -8.92
N GLY A 592 -35.92 5.88 -7.65
CA GLY A 592 -36.36 4.98 -6.57
C GLY A 592 -35.46 3.78 -6.30
N LEU A 593 -34.30 3.68 -6.98
CA LEU A 593 -33.35 2.60 -6.71
C LEU A 593 -32.57 2.86 -5.41
N SER A 594 -32.19 1.78 -4.74
CA SER A 594 -31.24 1.86 -3.64
C SER A 594 -29.87 2.28 -4.17
N ILE A 595 -28.98 2.74 -3.29
CA ILE A 595 -27.62 3.12 -3.69
C ILE A 595 -26.86 1.94 -4.29
N HIS A 596 -27.03 0.73 -3.75
CA HIS A 596 -26.38 -0.48 -4.25
C HIS A 596 -26.83 -0.84 -5.67
N GLU A 597 -28.15 -0.74 -5.95
CA GLU A 597 -28.68 -0.97 -7.30
C GLU A 597 -28.19 0.09 -8.29
N ALA A 598 -28.12 1.34 -7.87
CA ALA A 598 -27.61 2.43 -8.71
C ALA A 598 -26.12 2.23 -9.06
N VAL A 599 -25.30 1.85 -8.08
CA VAL A 599 -23.88 1.54 -8.29
C VAL A 599 -23.71 0.29 -9.16
N TRP A 600 -24.53 -0.74 -8.97
CA TRP A 600 -24.54 -1.93 -9.83
C TRP A 600 -24.84 -1.57 -11.30
N GLN A 601 -25.82 -0.72 -11.55
CA GLN A 601 -26.13 -0.24 -12.90
C GLN A 601 -24.99 0.61 -13.50
N LEU A 602 -24.30 1.41 -12.67
CA LEU A 602 -23.12 2.15 -13.12
C LEU A 602 -21.98 1.20 -13.53
N ALA A 603 -21.73 0.16 -12.73
CA ALA A 603 -20.74 -0.87 -13.06
C ALA A 603 -21.04 -1.57 -14.37
N TRP A 604 -22.30 -1.93 -14.60
CA TRP A 604 -22.77 -2.50 -15.87
C TRP A 604 -22.56 -1.55 -17.05
N LYS A 605 -22.90 -0.28 -16.88
CA LYS A 605 -22.71 0.74 -17.93
C LYS A 605 -21.24 0.90 -18.33
N LYS A 606 -20.32 0.81 -17.36
CA LYS A 606 -18.87 1.04 -17.58
C LYS A 606 -18.11 -0.22 -17.98
N SER A 607 -18.52 -1.37 -17.49
CA SER A 607 -17.76 -2.63 -17.55
C SER A 607 -18.65 -3.85 -17.81
N GLY A 608 -19.59 -3.74 -18.74
CA GLY A 608 -20.59 -4.79 -19.03
C GLY A 608 -20.02 -6.21 -19.19
N PRO A 609 -18.97 -6.45 -20.02
CA PRO A 609 -18.40 -7.80 -20.18
C PRO A 609 -17.82 -8.38 -18.89
N GLU A 610 -17.16 -7.54 -18.08
CA GLU A 610 -16.60 -7.96 -16.79
C GLU A 610 -17.72 -8.25 -15.78
N MET A 611 -18.78 -7.41 -15.77
CA MET A 611 -19.96 -7.61 -14.93
C MET A 611 -20.72 -8.90 -15.30
N ALA A 612 -20.85 -9.22 -16.59
CA ALA A 612 -21.45 -10.48 -17.02
C ALA A 612 -20.66 -11.70 -16.51
N SER A 613 -19.34 -11.61 -16.51
CA SER A 613 -18.48 -12.66 -15.94
C SER A 613 -18.66 -12.79 -14.43
N LEU A 614 -18.79 -11.65 -13.73
CA LEU A 614 -19.05 -11.63 -12.29
C LEU A 614 -20.41 -12.22 -11.95
N GLU A 615 -21.47 -11.87 -12.69
CA GLU A 615 -22.81 -12.44 -12.47
C GLU A 615 -22.84 -13.95 -12.70
N ALA A 616 -22.22 -14.43 -13.79
CA ALA A 616 -22.13 -15.85 -14.05
C ALA A 616 -21.40 -16.59 -12.91
N TRP A 617 -20.36 -15.99 -12.36
CA TRP A 617 -19.65 -16.56 -11.20
C TRP A 617 -20.52 -16.54 -9.93
N LEU A 618 -21.26 -15.47 -9.67
CA LEU A 618 -22.16 -15.37 -8.51
C LEU A 618 -23.31 -16.36 -8.59
N GLU A 619 -23.90 -16.59 -9.78
CA GLU A 619 -24.93 -17.60 -10.00
C GLU A 619 -24.42 -19.02 -9.73
N GLU A 620 -23.18 -19.30 -10.14
CA GLU A 620 -22.54 -20.60 -9.88
C GLU A 620 -22.24 -20.80 -8.38
N HIS A 621 -22.03 -19.72 -7.64
CA HIS A 621 -21.63 -19.72 -6.22
C HIS A 621 -22.65 -19.01 -5.34
N GLU A 622 -23.93 -19.40 -5.45
CA GLU A 622 -25.07 -18.76 -4.72
C GLU A 622 -24.83 -18.52 -3.22
N LYS A 623 -24.03 -19.37 -2.57
CA LYS A 623 -23.63 -19.23 -1.18
C LYS A 623 -22.89 -17.91 -0.85
N TYR A 624 -22.32 -17.24 -1.86
CA TYR A 624 -21.61 -15.97 -1.73
C TYR A 624 -22.48 -14.77 -2.10
N ARG A 625 -23.66 -14.99 -2.69
CA ARG A 625 -24.56 -13.93 -3.16
C ARG A 625 -25.16 -13.10 -2.04
N SER A 626 -25.32 -13.69 -0.84
CA SER A 626 -25.81 -12.98 0.35
C SER A 626 -24.79 -12.08 1.02
N VAL A 627 -23.52 -12.12 0.55
CA VAL A 627 -22.40 -11.34 1.12
C VAL A 627 -21.98 -10.21 0.17
N ALA A 628 -22.35 -10.26 -1.11
CA ALA A 628 -22.19 -9.20 -2.08
C ALA A 628 -23.43 -8.30 -2.13
#